data_751a0f5688844ea61ff32e7ef2313640
#
_entry.id   751a0f5688844ea61ff32e7ef2313640
#
_cell.length_a   1.000
_cell.length_b   1.000
_cell.length_c   1.000
_cell.angle_alpha   90.00
_cell.angle_beta   90.00
_cell.angle_gamma   90.00
#
_symmetry.space_group_name_H-M   'P 1'
#
loop_
_entity.id
_entity.type
_entity.pdbx_description
1 polymer ?
#
loop_
_entity_poly.entity_id
_entity_poly.type
_entity_poly.pdbx_seq_one_letter_code
_entity_poly.pdbx_strand_id
1 'polypeptide(L)'
;MTVGAVLARPAIGSAQQSQATPPPEVHEHVAVTAPLLVPTREGPGTAWLPPVTPMYGVHRPWRGWDVRLNGALFVQALYEPGDRHRTGGAGTRQAGSVNWGMAVARRGLGGGRFGIRTMFSAEALTIPGCGALNYLAVGEACGGDTIHDRQQPHDLFMELAVDYDRPLRGAWRWQVYAGLAGDPALGPPMYLHRASAMANPISPVTHHWLDSTHVTFGLITVGLYDRRWKAEMSAFNGREPDDSRIDLDLGALDSVAGRLSFLPTDRLALQVSGARLHDATTNFPFQSQEPITRVTVSALYHVPVGARGIWATTLAYGSNHTREIVSAGVLDATTAGALLESSVTLSGRHTVFGRGEVGGMPAHHLHAHEYSTSVFTVGKVQVGYVRHLRATKGVVPGIGGTVSVSLLSPELAPRYSGRAASSLAVFFHLQAARHQM
;
A
#
# COMPACT_ATOMS: atom_id res chain seq x y z
N MET A 1 8.60 -76.60 45.88
CA MET A 1 9.86 -77.22 45.41
C MET A 1 10.63 -76.10 44.75
N THR A 2 11.42 -75.47 45.50
CA THR A 2 12.84 -75.55 45.79
C THR A 2 13.77 -75.49 44.57
N VAL A 3 14.56 -74.46 44.57
CA VAL A 3 16.03 -74.29 44.43
C VAL A 3 16.43 -73.85 43.00
N GLY A 4 17.33 -72.96 42.76
CA GLY A 4 18.38 -72.33 43.56
C GLY A 4 19.10 -71.27 42.77
N ALA A 5 19.74 -70.37 43.49
CA ALA A 5 20.53 -69.29 43.01
C ALA A 5 22.01 -69.76 42.72
N VAL A 6 22.60 -69.21 41.68
CA VAL A 6 24.05 -69.21 41.51
C VAL A 6 24.54 -67.79 41.27
N LEU A 7 25.36 -67.32 42.22
CA LEU A 7 26.09 -66.05 42.16
C LEU A 7 27.42 -66.25 41.37
N ALA A 8 27.67 -65.39 40.38
CA ALA A 8 28.99 -65.17 39.81
C ALA A 8 29.40 -63.72 39.93
N ARG A 9 30.54 -63.48 40.58
CA ARG A 9 31.12 -62.11 40.71
C ARG A 9 31.91 -61.72 39.44
N PRO A 10 31.94 -60.45 39.10
CA PRO A 10 32.68 -59.97 37.93
C PRO A 10 34.12 -59.66 38.22
N ALA A 11 34.95 -59.80 37.17
CA ALA A 11 36.34 -59.39 37.12
C ALA A 11 36.49 -57.86 36.97
N ILE A 12 37.42 -57.31 37.71
CA ILE A 12 37.79 -55.87 37.66
C ILE A 12 38.63 -55.62 36.41
N GLY A 13 38.06 -54.94 35.43
CA GLY A 13 38.77 -54.38 34.28
C GLY A 13 39.15 -52.91 34.53
N SER A 14 40.46 -52.64 34.41
CA SER A 14 40.98 -51.24 34.54
C SER A 14 40.43 -50.32 33.53
N ALA A 15 39.77 -49.26 33.99
CA ALA A 15 39.26 -48.19 33.15
C ALA A 15 40.40 -47.27 32.71
N GLN A 16 40.70 -47.26 31.42
CA GLN A 16 41.46 -46.21 30.73
C GLN A 16 40.70 -44.91 30.77
N GLN A 17 41.25 -43.91 31.47
CA GLN A 17 40.68 -42.52 31.40
C GLN A 17 40.89 -42.00 29.99
N SER A 18 39.78 -41.92 29.26
CA SER A 18 39.70 -41.13 28.03
C SER A 18 39.72 -39.64 28.41
N GLN A 19 40.74 -38.90 27.99
CA GLN A 19 40.79 -37.47 28.09
C GLN A 19 39.64 -36.89 27.20
N ALA A 20 38.62 -36.35 27.86
CA ALA A 20 37.56 -35.61 27.18
C ALA A 20 38.15 -34.32 26.59
N THR A 21 38.10 -34.19 25.30
CA THR A 21 38.35 -32.93 24.57
C THR A 21 37.36 -31.88 25.13
N PRO A 22 37.82 -30.69 25.53
CA PRO A 22 36.90 -29.64 25.95
C PRO A 22 35.94 -29.30 24.78
N PRO A 23 34.68 -29.05 25.08
CA PRO A 23 33.73 -28.64 24.04
C PRO A 23 34.23 -27.32 23.40
N PRO A 24 33.97 -27.11 22.10
CA PRO A 24 34.35 -25.86 21.46
C PRO A 24 33.73 -24.69 22.21
N GLU A 25 34.51 -23.68 22.52
CA GLU A 25 34.05 -22.42 23.06
C GLU A 25 32.97 -21.89 22.12
N VAL A 26 31.73 -21.99 22.55
CA VAL A 26 30.61 -21.26 21.95
C VAL A 26 30.88 -19.81 22.29
N HIS A 27 31.43 -19.06 21.34
CA HIS A 27 31.41 -17.63 21.42
C HIS A 27 29.94 -17.23 21.50
N GLU A 28 29.49 -17.01 22.70
CA GLU A 28 28.21 -16.31 22.97
C GLU A 28 28.32 -14.94 22.32
N HIS A 29 27.87 -14.87 21.08
CA HIS A 29 27.51 -13.58 20.53
C HIS A 29 26.44 -13.03 21.48
N VAL A 30 26.86 -12.15 22.37
CA VAL A 30 25.96 -11.32 23.15
C VAL A 30 25.09 -10.63 22.12
N ALA A 31 23.95 -11.24 21.81
CA ALA A 31 22.90 -10.60 21.12
C ALA A 31 22.54 -9.41 22.01
N VAL A 32 23.02 -8.24 21.62
CA VAL A 32 22.48 -6.99 22.15
C VAL A 32 21.01 -7.08 21.77
N THR A 33 20.21 -7.56 22.72
CA THR A 33 18.76 -7.49 22.66
C THR A 33 18.42 -6.02 22.73
N ALA A 34 18.55 -5.35 21.58
CA ALA A 34 17.87 -4.08 21.40
C ALA A 34 16.41 -4.32 21.80
N PRO A 35 15.83 -3.50 22.68
CA PRO A 35 14.45 -3.68 23.11
C PRO A 35 13.61 -3.84 21.86
N LEU A 36 12.76 -4.89 21.83
CA LEU A 36 11.89 -5.26 20.73
C LEU A 36 11.20 -3.98 20.25
N LEU A 37 11.76 -3.43 19.20
CA LEU A 37 11.24 -2.26 18.54
C LEU A 37 9.86 -2.65 18.02
N VAL A 38 8.89 -1.77 18.20
CA VAL A 38 7.63 -1.88 17.48
C VAL A 38 8.00 -2.20 16.04
N PRO A 39 7.56 -3.34 15.48
CA PRO A 39 7.90 -3.68 14.12
C PRO A 39 7.29 -2.61 13.22
N THR A 40 8.07 -1.61 12.86
CA THR A 40 7.69 -0.71 11.80
C THR A 40 7.66 -1.56 10.55
N ARG A 41 6.46 -2.00 10.17
CA ARG A 41 6.27 -2.77 8.96
C ARG A 41 6.60 -1.86 7.79
N GLU A 42 7.54 -2.30 6.98
CA GLU A 42 8.04 -1.52 5.87
C GLU A 42 6.96 -1.38 4.80
N GLY A 43 6.30 -0.25 4.79
CA GLY A 43 5.46 0.25 3.73
C GLY A 43 5.99 1.60 3.27
N PRO A 44 5.46 2.24 2.22
CA PRO A 44 5.79 3.61 1.89
C PRO A 44 5.39 4.54 3.03
N GLY A 45 6.14 5.62 3.19
CA GLY A 45 5.90 6.59 4.26
C GLY A 45 6.05 6.00 5.66
N THR A 46 5.18 6.42 6.54
CA THR A 46 5.24 6.12 7.97
C THR A 46 4.01 5.41 8.51
N ALA A 47 3.04 5.01 7.67
CA ALA A 47 1.81 4.37 8.08
C ALA A 47 2.04 3.02 8.80
N TRP A 48 1.21 2.73 9.80
CA TRP A 48 1.30 1.50 10.56
C TRP A 48 0.40 0.41 10.01
N LEU A 49 0.90 -0.83 10.06
CA LEU A 49 0.17 -2.06 9.78
C LEU A 49 0.03 -2.88 11.07
N PRO A 50 -0.95 -3.79 11.17
CA PRO A 50 -1.02 -4.75 12.27
C PRO A 50 0.29 -5.52 12.44
N PRO A 51 0.84 -5.68 13.65
CA PRO A 51 2.12 -6.39 13.90
C PRO A 51 2.21 -7.79 13.30
N VAL A 52 1.09 -8.52 13.19
CA VAL A 52 1.05 -9.87 12.58
C VAL A 52 1.16 -9.86 11.05
N THR A 53 1.17 -8.71 10.42
CA THR A 53 1.29 -8.61 8.94
C THR A 53 2.60 -9.24 8.49
N PRO A 54 2.58 -10.20 7.56
CA PRO A 54 3.80 -10.79 7.03
C PRO A 54 4.67 -9.72 6.35
N MET A 55 5.96 -9.83 6.53
CA MET A 55 6.90 -9.05 5.73
C MET A 55 7.21 -9.81 4.44
N TYR A 56 7.17 -9.09 3.33
CA TYR A 56 7.58 -9.57 2.02
C TYR A 56 8.88 -8.87 1.65
N GLY A 57 9.80 -9.60 1.03
CA GLY A 57 11.06 -9.01 0.62
C GLY A 57 12.27 -9.90 0.88
N VAL A 58 13.40 -9.48 0.34
CA VAL A 58 14.70 -10.08 0.57
C VAL A 58 15.44 -9.22 1.58
N HIS A 59 15.90 -9.84 2.67
CA HIS A 59 16.70 -9.21 3.69
C HIS A 59 18.19 -9.54 3.47
N ARG A 60 19.02 -8.50 3.43
CA ARG A 60 20.46 -8.62 3.18
C ARG A 60 21.24 -7.65 4.09
N PRO A 61 21.86 -8.11 5.18
CA PRO A 61 22.79 -7.28 5.91
C PRO A 61 24.03 -6.97 5.03
N TRP A 62 24.41 -5.70 4.97
CA TRP A 62 25.54 -5.25 4.16
C TRP A 62 26.31 -4.13 4.86
N ARG A 63 27.57 -4.36 5.20
CA ARG A 63 28.47 -3.37 5.80
C ARG A 63 27.86 -2.58 6.98
N GLY A 64 27.15 -3.25 7.86
CA GLY A 64 26.49 -2.64 9.03
C GLY A 64 25.14 -1.99 8.73
N TRP A 65 24.63 -2.10 7.50
CA TRP A 65 23.27 -1.77 7.13
C TRP A 65 22.38 -3.00 7.13
N ASP A 66 21.16 -2.83 7.59
CA ASP A 66 20.05 -3.75 7.39
C ASP A 66 19.34 -3.35 6.09
N VAL A 67 19.56 -4.08 5.00
CA VAL A 67 19.00 -3.77 3.68
C VAL A 67 17.83 -4.70 3.38
N ARG A 68 16.70 -4.13 2.98
CA ARG A 68 15.51 -4.86 2.58
C ARG A 68 15.08 -4.43 1.19
N LEU A 69 14.81 -5.42 0.36
CA LEU A 69 14.33 -5.23 -1.02
C LEU A 69 12.96 -5.86 -1.15
N ASN A 70 12.02 -5.10 -1.65
CA ASN A 70 10.65 -5.56 -1.91
C ASN A 70 10.19 -5.06 -3.27
N GLY A 71 9.14 -5.67 -3.83
CA GLY A 71 8.57 -5.23 -5.10
C GLY A 71 7.54 -6.19 -5.65
N ALA A 72 6.79 -5.69 -6.59
CA ALA A 72 5.82 -6.45 -7.36
C ALA A 72 5.79 -5.99 -8.82
N LEU A 73 5.54 -6.92 -9.71
CA LEU A 73 5.28 -6.70 -11.13
C LEU A 73 4.03 -7.47 -11.51
N PHE A 74 3.03 -6.78 -12.04
CA PHE A 74 1.82 -7.37 -12.62
C PHE A 74 1.79 -7.03 -14.11
N VAL A 75 1.94 -8.02 -14.97
CA VAL A 75 1.68 -7.88 -16.39
C VAL A 75 0.24 -8.28 -16.65
N GLN A 76 -0.58 -7.36 -17.12
CA GLN A 76 -2.02 -7.52 -17.18
C GLN A 76 -2.59 -7.27 -18.57
N ALA A 77 -3.66 -8.00 -18.89
CA ALA A 77 -4.56 -7.74 -19.98
C ALA A 77 -5.94 -7.37 -19.42
N LEU A 78 -6.44 -6.23 -19.84
CA LEU A 78 -7.67 -5.61 -19.39
C LEU A 78 -8.71 -5.61 -20.51
N TYR A 79 -9.98 -5.79 -20.15
CA TYR A 79 -11.09 -5.74 -21.09
C TYR A 79 -12.33 -5.11 -20.42
N GLU A 80 -12.86 -4.08 -21.07
CA GLU A 80 -14.10 -3.39 -20.70
C GLU A 80 -15.10 -3.50 -21.86
N PRO A 81 -16.04 -4.45 -21.80
CA PRO A 81 -17.05 -4.62 -22.82
C PRO A 81 -18.05 -3.48 -22.83
N GLY A 82 -18.51 -3.08 -24.02
CA GLY A 82 -19.59 -2.10 -24.16
C GLY A 82 -19.24 -0.68 -23.72
N ASP A 83 -18.01 -0.28 -23.89
CA ASP A 83 -17.52 1.07 -23.59
C ASP A 83 -18.11 2.09 -24.58
N ARG A 84 -19.28 2.63 -24.26
CA ARG A 84 -19.98 3.59 -25.15
C ARG A 84 -19.32 4.95 -25.18
N HIS A 85 -18.70 5.33 -24.06
CA HIS A 85 -18.08 6.64 -23.94
C HIS A 85 -16.83 6.79 -24.82
N ARG A 86 -15.95 5.75 -24.84
CA ARG A 86 -14.70 5.77 -25.58
C ARG A 86 -14.79 5.18 -26.98
N THR A 87 -15.64 4.20 -27.19
CA THR A 87 -15.64 3.38 -28.41
C THR A 87 -16.99 3.24 -29.10
N GLY A 88 -18.00 3.99 -28.64
CA GLY A 88 -19.36 3.92 -29.20
C GLY A 88 -20.07 2.59 -28.91
N GLY A 89 -19.57 1.80 -27.96
CA GLY A 89 -20.15 0.51 -27.56
C GLY A 89 -19.33 -0.72 -27.95
N ALA A 90 -18.26 -0.58 -28.73
CA ALA A 90 -17.28 -1.64 -28.93
C ALA A 90 -16.42 -1.80 -27.66
N GLY A 91 -16.13 -3.02 -27.23
CA GLY A 91 -15.31 -3.23 -26.05
C GLY A 91 -13.88 -2.72 -26.22
N THR A 92 -13.30 -2.18 -25.16
CA THR A 92 -11.92 -1.71 -25.12
C THR A 92 -11.00 -2.76 -24.51
N ARG A 93 -9.83 -2.95 -25.12
CA ARG A 93 -8.78 -3.88 -24.66
C ARG A 93 -7.48 -3.13 -24.45
N GLN A 94 -6.74 -3.50 -23.41
CA GLN A 94 -5.44 -2.92 -23.12
C GLN A 94 -4.53 -3.97 -22.46
N ALA A 95 -3.23 -3.88 -22.75
CA ALA A 95 -2.20 -4.59 -22.02
C ALA A 95 -1.21 -3.58 -21.43
N GLY A 96 -0.66 -3.90 -20.28
CA GLY A 96 0.30 -3.04 -19.60
C GLY A 96 0.83 -3.71 -18.33
N SER A 97 1.60 -2.97 -17.53
CA SER A 97 2.05 -3.50 -16.25
C SER A 97 1.95 -2.50 -15.12
N VAL A 98 1.37 -2.96 -14.00
CA VAL A 98 1.48 -2.28 -12.69
C VAL A 98 2.73 -2.83 -12.02
N ASN A 99 3.61 -1.96 -11.57
CA ASN A 99 4.89 -2.41 -11.02
C ASN A 99 5.50 -1.40 -10.05
N TRP A 100 6.26 -1.90 -9.10
CA TRP A 100 7.08 -1.09 -8.20
C TRP A 100 8.20 -1.93 -7.61
N GLY A 101 9.30 -1.24 -7.23
CA GLY A 101 10.42 -1.82 -6.52
C GLY A 101 10.89 -0.89 -5.42
N MET A 102 11.08 -1.40 -4.21
CA MET A 102 11.47 -0.65 -3.02
C MET A 102 12.75 -1.21 -2.40
N ALA A 103 13.64 -0.32 -1.98
CA ALA A 103 14.79 -0.62 -1.17
C ALA A 103 14.79 0.25 0.09
N VAL A 104 14.96 -0.40 1.25
CA VAL A 104 15.10 0.28 2.54
C VAL A 104 16.41 -0.20 3.19
N ALA A 105 17.30 0.74 3.52
CA ALA A 105 18.55 0.46 4.20
C ALA A 105 18.58 1.19 5.54
N ARG A 106 18.82 0.49 6.64
CA ARG A 106 18.84 1.07 7.99
C ARG A 106 20.12 0.69 8.76
N ARG A 107 20.58 1.61 9.60
CA ARG A 107 21.70 1.38 10.52
C ARG A 107 21.52 2.16 11.81
N GLY A 108 22.22 1.70 12.85
CA GLY A 108 22.34 2.46 14.11
C GLY A 108 23.16 3.73 13.89
N LEU A 109 22.68 4.87 14.42
CA LEU A 109 23.37 6.15 14.38
C LEU A 109 22.97 6.99 15.60
N GLY A 110 23.93 7.48 16.37
CA GLY A 110 23.69 8.44 17.45
C GLY A 110 22.67 7.98 18.51
N GLY A 111 22.62 6.68 18.82
CA GLY A 111 21.64 6.10 19.78
C GLY A 111 20.23 5.94 19.21
N GLY A 112 20.04 6.20 17.92
CA GLY A 112 18.83 5.96 17.15
C GLY A 112 19.06 5.04 15.95
N ARG A 113 18.11 5.03 15.00
CA ARG A 113 18.22 4.34 13.71
C ARG A 113 18.05 5.35 12.60
N PHE A 114 18.97 5.35 11.68
CA PHE A 114 18.91 6.11 10.44
C PHE A 114 18.56 5.18 9.29
N GLY A 115 17.66 5.63 8.42
CA GLY A 115 17.21 4.91 7.24
C GLY A 115 17.29 5.72 5.96
N ILE A 116 17.53 5.03 4.86
CA ILE A 116 17.39 5.52 3.49
C ILE A 116 16.32 4.66 2.84
N ARG A 117 15.40 5.28 2.14
CA ARG A 117 14.24 4.63 1.54
C ARG A 117 14.10 5.09 0.09
N THR A 118 13.92 4.13 -0.80
CA THR A 118 13.67 4.41 -2.21
C THR A 118 12.58 3.48 -2.73
N MET A 119 11.67 4.02 -3.54
CA MET A 119 10.69 3.24 -4.28
C MET A 119 10.52 3.82 -5.68
N PHE A 120 10.52 2.95 -6.67
CA PHE A 120 10.44 3.29 -8.09
C PHE A 120 9.31 2.52 -8.75
N SER A 121 8.69 3.14 -9.75
CA SER A 121 7.75 2.51 -10.68
C SER A 121 8.16 2.75 -12.13
N ALA A 122 7.97 1.77 -12.98
CA ALA A 122 8.13 1.92 -14.42
C ALA A 122 6.77 1.97 -15.15
N GLU A 123 5.68 2.26 -14.44
CA GLU A 123 4.33 2.29 -15.00
C GLU A 123 4.18 3.31 -16.12
N ALA A 124 4.81 4.48 -15.98
CA ALA A 124 4.84 5.50 -17.02
C ALA A 124 5.40 5.00 -18.37
N LEU A 125 6.23 3.95 -18.35
CA LEU A 125 6.83 3.33 -19.53
C LEU A 125 6.10 2.07 -20.00
N THR A 126 5.24 1.48 -19.16
CA THR A 126 4.67 0.15 -19.37
C THR A 126 3.14 0.13 -19.42
N ILE A 127 2.49 1.23 -19.09
CA ILE A 127 1.04 1.42 -19.25
C ILE A 127 0.83 2.37 -20.43
N PRO A 128 0.17 1.95 -21.52
CA PRO A 128 -0.04 2.79 -22.70
C PRO A 128 -1.13 3.85 -22.45
N GLY A 129 -0.98 4.98 -23.12
CA GLY A 129 -1.91 6.11 -23.03
C GLY A 129 -1.88 6.77 -21.66
N CYS A 130 -2.99 7.32 -21.23
CA CYS A 130 -3.13 8.04 -19.96
C CYS A 130 -3.36 7.14 -18.74
N GLY A 131 -3.27 5.81 -18.87
CA GLY A 131 -3.45 4.92 -17.72
C GLY A 131 -4.10 3.59 -18.07
N ALA A 132 -4.14 2.68 -17.09
CA ALA A 132 -4.74 1.37 -17.21
C ALA A 132 -6.27 1.46 -17.15
N LEU A 133 -6.97 0.69 -18.00
CA LEU A 133 -8.45 0.65 -18.01
C LEU A 133 -9.00 0.33 -16.63
N ASN A 134 -9.87 1.19 -16.12
CA ASN A 134 -10.49 1.02 -14.81
C ASN A 134 -11.70 1.96 -14.70
N TYR A 135 -12.90 1.49 -15.06
CA TYR A 135 -14.12 2.30 -14.97
C TYR A 135 -14.26 3.01 -13.64
N LEU A 136 -14.62 4.29 -13.69
CA LEU A 136 -14.82 5.21 -12.56
C LEU A 136 -13.51 5.61 -11.84
N ALA A 137 -12.35 5.10 -12.24
CA ALA A 137 -11.10 5.63 -11.71
C ALA A 137 -10.81 6.99 -12.34
N VAL A 138 -10.30 7.87 -11.52
CA VAL A 138 -9.93 9.24 -11.86
C VAL A 138 -8.45 9.41 -11.56
N GLY A 139 -7.77 10.25 -12.28
CA GLY A 139 -6.38 10.61 -12.06
C GLY A 139 -6.15 12.09 -12.32
N GLU A 140 -4.92 12.49 -12.15
CA GLU A 140 -4.47 13.85 -12.38
C GLU A 140 -4.40 14.17 -13.89
N ALA A 141 -3.35 14.80 -14.34
CA ALA A 141 -3.25 15.31 -15.71
C ALA A 141 -2.73 14.27 -16.72
N CYS A 142 -3.26 14.33 -17.93
CA CYS A 142 -2.69 13.68 -19.11
C CYS A 142 -3.08 14.45 -20.38
N GLY A 143 -2.08 15.04 -21.05
CA GLY A 143 -2.30 15.81 -22.28
C GLY A 143 -3.11 17.09 -22.05
N GLY A 144 -3.03 17.68 -20.86
CA GLY A 144 -3.74 18.92 -20.49
C GLY A 144 -5.20 18.69 -20.06
N ASP A 145 -5.61 17.45 -19.81
CA ASP A 145 -6.96 17.11 -19.35
C ASP A 145 -6.90 16.11 -18.17
N THR A 146 -7.99 15.93 -17.45
CA THR A 146 -8.08 14.96 -16.35
C THR A 146 -8.16 13.54 -16.88
N ILE A 147 -7.57 12.61 -16.14
CA ILE A 147 -7.70 11.18 -16.43
C ILE A 147 -9.03 10.68 -15.87
N HIS A 148 -9.85 10.04 -16.71
CA HIS A 148 -11.09 9.39 -16.30
C HIS A 148 -11.20 7.97 -16.86
N ASP A 149 -11.90 7.10 -16.13
CA ASP A 149 -12.05 5.68 -16.46
C ASP A 149 -10.72 4.96 -16.70
N ARG A 150 -9.67 5.44 -16.05
CA ARG A 150 -8.33 4.88 -16.10
C ARG A 150 -7.61 5.03 -14.76
N GLN A 151 -6.85 4.02 -14.40
CA GLN A 151 -5.88 4.12 -13.31
C GLN A 151 -4.66 4.85 -13.83
N GLN A 152 -4.34 5.98 -13.22
CA GLN A 152 -3.14 6.76 -13.53
C GLN A 152 -1.89 5.93 -13.30
N PRO A 153 -0.86 6.02 -14.18
CA PRO A 153 0.44 5.46 -13.91
C PRO A 153 1.13 6.19 -12.75
N HIS A 154 1.80 5.46 -11.88
CA HIS A 154 2.67 6.08 -10.89
C HIS A 154 3.88 6.74 -11.53
N ASP A 155 4.35 7.79 -10.89
CA ASP A 155 5.61 8.44 -11.24
C ASP A 155 6.79 7.50 -11.02
N LEU A 156 7.90 7.73 -11.75
CA LEU A 156 9.13 6.95 -11.62
C LEU A 156 9.63 6.92 -10.17
N PHE A 157 9.58 8.07 -9.49
CA PHE A 157 10.03 8.23 -8.12
C PHE A 157 8.85 8.24 -7.16
N MET A 158 8.48 7.08 -6.61
CA MET A 158 7.40 6.99 -5.64
C MET A 158 7.87 7.29 -4.21
N GLU A 159 9.13 7.00 -3.87
CA GLU A 159 9.74 7.35 -2.58
C GLU A 159 11.24 7.59 -2.77
N LEU A 160 11.72 8.75 -2.35
CA LEU A 160 13.13 9.10 -2.19
C LEU A 160 13.27 9.85 -0.87
N ALA A 161 13.53 9.10 0.21
CA ALA A 161 13.40 9.64 1.56
C ALA A 161 14.49 9.13 2.50
N VAL A 162 14.65 9.84 3.59
CA VAL A 162 15.42 9.44 4.76
C VAL A 162 14.52 9.41 5.98
N ASP A 163 14.79 8.50 6.89
CA ASP A 163 14.13 8.46 8.19
C ASP A 163 15.14 8.37 9.34
N TYR A 164 14.77 8.94 10.48
CA TYR A 164 15.53 8.78 11.71
C TYR A 164 14.57 8.62 12.88
N ASP A 165 14.80 7.62 13.70
CA ASP A 165 14.03 7.42 14.91
C ASP A 165 14.95 7.18 16.13
N ARG A 166 14.56 7.70 17.30
CA ARG A 166 15.35 7.60 18.52
C ARG A 166 14.47 7.41 19.75
N PRO A 167 14.91 6.62 20.75
CA PRO A 167 14.29 6.59 22.07
C PRO A 167 14.23 7.98 22.69
N LEU A 168 13.10 8.30 23.33
CA LEU A 168 12.89 9.54 24.07
C LEU A 168 12.93 9.25 25.59
N ARG A 169 11.87 8.64 26.12
CA ARG A 169 11.74 8.27 27.53
C ARG A 169 10.79 7.06 27.66
N GLY A 170 11.16 6.08 28.47
CA GLY A 170 10.37 4.87 28.65
C GLY A 170 10.19 4.13 27.33
N ALA A 171 8.95 3.83 26.95
CA ALA A 171 8.63 3.17 25.68
C ALA A 171 8.50 4.13 24.48
N TRP A 172 8.51 5.43 24.73
CA TRP A 172 8.30 6.44 23.71
C TRP A 172 9.53 6.66 22.85
N ARG A 173 9.28 6.89 21.57
CA ARG A 173 10.28 7.23 20.54
C ARG A 173 9.76 8.42 19.74
N TRP A 174 10.67 9.24 19.23
CA TRP A 174 10.36 10.23 18.23
C TRP A 174 10.95 9.80 16.89
N GLN A 175 10.35 10.27 15.80
CA GLN A 175 10.82 10.03 14.45
C GLN A 175 10.74 11.30 13.61
N VAL A 176 11.62 11.36 12.61
CA VAL A 176 11.54 12.28 11.48
C VAL A 176 11.64 11.46 10.22
N TYR A 177 10.81 11.79 9.24
CA TYR A 177 10.85 11.24 7.90
C TYR A 177 10.80 12.42 6.94
N ALA A 178 11.73 12.50 5.98
CA ALA A 178 11.81 13.58 5.02
C ALA A 178 12.17 13.04 3.64
N GLY A 179 11.49 13.48 2.61
CA GLY A 179 11.65 12.98 1.26
C GLY A 179 11.52 14.05 0.19
N LEU A 180 12.24 13.82 -0.91
CA LEU A 180 11.98 14.48 -2.18
C LEU A 180 10.71 13.92 -2.84
N ALA A 181 10.45 12.63 -2.64
CA ALA A 181 9.20 11.96 -2.96
C ALA A 181 8.82 11.04 -1.79
N GLY A 182 7.54 10.88 -1.49
CA GLY A 182 7.07 9.98 -0.43
C GLY A 182 5.63 10.18 -0.03
N ASP A 183 5.24 9.58 1.12
CA ASP A 183 3.87 9.49 1.61
C ASP A 183 3.73 10.28 2.94
N PRO A 184 2.96 11.37 2.98
CA PRO A 184 2.73 12.15 4.20
C PRO A 184 1.87 11.39 5.21
N ALA A 185 1.73 11.94 6.42
CA ALA A 185 0.91 11.37 7.49
C ALA A 185 -0.60 11.59 7.23
N LEU A 186 -1.09 11.01 6.13
CA LEU A 186 -2.48 11.12 5.67
C LEU A 186 -2.97 9.78 5.12
N GLY A 187 -4.17 9.39 5.50
CA GLY A 187 -4.82 8.19 5.00
C GLY A 187 -4.24 6.85 5.50
N PRO A 188 -4.86 5.73 5.07
CA PRO A 188 -4.30 4.40 5.23
C PRO A 188 -3.08 4.20 4.32
N PRO A 189 -2.28 3.14 4.52
CA PRO A 189 -1.23 2.79 3.56
C PRO A 189 -1.79 2.64 2.14
N MET A 190 -1.03 3.01 1.13
CA MET A 190 -1.38 2.84 -0.29
C MET A 190 -1.80 1.40 -0.61
N TYR A 191 -2.75 1.23 -1.56
CA TYR A 191 -3.46 -0.05 -1.74
C TYR A 191 -2.53 -1.25 -2.00
N LEU A 192 -1.48 -1.12 -2.82
CA LEU A 192 -0.53 -2.22 -3.09
C LEU A 192 0.31 -2.64 -1.88
N HIS A 193 0.35 -1.84 -0.82
CA HIS A 193 1.04 -2.14 0.42
C HIS A 193 0.09 -2.61 1.54
N ARG A 194 -1.23 -2.56 1.32
CA ARG A 194 -2.20 -3.19 2.21
C ARG A 194 -2.29 -4.69 1.92
N ALA A 195 -2.11 -5.53 2.94
CA ALA A 195 -2.19 -6.98 2.76
C ALA A 195 -3.55 -7.45 2.20
N SER A 196 -4.62 -6.67 2.39
CA SER A 196 -5.95 -6.92 1.85
C SER A 196 -6.05 -6.72 0.33
N ALA A 197 -5.16 -5.92 -0.26
CA ALA A 197 -5.22 -5.53 -1.67
C ALA A 197 -3.99 -5.94 -2.50
N MET A 198 -2.87 -6.33 -1.87
CA MET A 198 -1.59 -6.56 -2.55
C MET A 198 -1.60 -7.63 -3.66
N ALA A 199 -2.65 -8.45 -3.74
CA ALA A 199 -2.84 -9.43 -4.82
C ALA A 199 -3.65 -8.87 -6.01
N ASN A 200 -4.16 -7.64 -5.92
CA ASN A 200 -5.03 -6.99 -6.88
C ASN A 200 -4.33 -5.81 -7.56
N PRO A 201 -4.00 -5.89 -8.86
CA PRO A 201 -3.34 -4.79 -9.56
C PRO A 201 -4.25 -3.60 -9.86
N ILE A 202 -5.58 -3.75 -9.70
CA ILE A 202 -6.55 -2.70 -10.03
C ILE A 202 -6.68 -1.75 -8.83
N SER A 203 -6.46 -0.45 -9.05
CA SER A 203 -6.58 0.57 -8.01
C SER A 203 -8.04 0.72 -7.53
N PRO A 204 -8.24 1.14 -6.28
CA PRO A 204 -9.57 1.52 -5.80
C PRO A 204 -10.05 2.81 -6.48
N VAL A 205 -11.34 2.89 -6.78
CA VAL A 205 -11.97 4.13 -7.27
C VAL A 205 -12.14 5.18 -6.16
N THR A 206 -12.07 4.74 -4.89
CA THR A 206 -12.11 5.60 -3.70
C THR A 206 -10.75 6.21 -3.33
N HIS A 207 -9.73 6.01 -4.15
CA HIS A 207 -8.36 6.46 -3.95
C HIS A 207 -8.28 7.96 -3.58
N HIS A 208 -9.00 8.83 -4.29
CA HIS A 208 -8.95 10.27 -4.08
C HIS A 208 -9.50 10.77 -2.73
N TRP A 209 -10.24 9.94 -1.99
CA TRP A 209 -10.67 10.27 -0.62
C TRP A 209 -9.78 9.67 0.45
N LEU A 210 -8.92 8.69 0.10
CA LEU A 210 -8.21 7.85 1.05
C LEU A 210 -6.69 8.06 1.03
N ASP A 211 -6.05 7.77 -0.11
CA ASP A 211 -4.60 7.59 -0.22
C ASP A 211 -3.97 8.18 -1.49
N SER A 212 -4.61 9.14 -2.16
CA SER A 212 -4.09 9.77 -3.38
C SER A 212 -2.75 10.50 -3.18
N THR A 213 -2.49 11.00 -1.98
CA THR A 213 -1.25 11.70 -1.65
C THR A 213 -0.07 10.77 -1.33
N HIS A 214 -0.17 9.46 -1.60
CA HIS A 214 0.90 8.49 -1.30
C HIS A 214 2.18 8.70 -2.13
N VAL A 215 2.12 9.48 -3.21
CA VAL A 215 3.27 10.05 -3.91
C VAL A 215 3.10 11.55 -3.90
N THR A 216 3.90 12.24 -3.08
CA THR A 216 3.98 13.70 -3.07
C THR A 216 5.45 14.13 -3.16
N PHE A 217 5.72 15.25 -3.81
CA PHE A 217 7.07 15.73 -4.07
C PHE A 217 7.45 16.86 -3.11
N GLY A 218 8.32 16.52 -2.15
CA GLY A 218 8.72 17.41 -1.05
C GLY A 218 7.84 17.22 0.17
N LEU A 219 8.41 16.59 1.23
CA LEU A 219 7.72 16.44 2.49
C LEU A 219 8.66 16.30 3.67
N ILE A 220 8.15 16.67 4.83
CA ILE A 220 8.71 16.35 6.13
C ILE A 220 7.60 15.90 7.08
N THR A 221 7.82 14.78 7.75
CA THR A 221 6.92 14.24 8.78
C THR A 221 7.67 14.11 10.10
N VAL A 222 7.08 14.57 11.18
CA VAL A 222 7.56 14.34 12.53
C VAL A 222 6.54 13.50 13.29
N GLY A 223 7.00 12.60 14.16
CA GLY A 223 6.11 11.71 14.88
C GLY A 223 6.64 11.35 16.25
N LEU A 224 5.70 11.03 17.13
CA LEU A 224 5.93 10.50 18.45
C LEU A 224 5.16 9.18 18.57
N TYR A 225 5.81 8.11 19.02
CA TYR A 225 5.18 6.80 19.08
C TYR A 225 5.69 5.91 20.22
N ASP A 226 4.85 4.96 20.61
CA ASP A 226 5.21 3.86 21.49
C ASP A 226 4.83 2.52 20.83
N ARG A 227 4.52 1.51 21.61
CA ARG A 227 4.11 0.19 21.08
C ARG A 227 2.70 0.15 20.48
N ARG A 228 1.81 1.08 20.88
CA ARG A 228 0.39 1.08 20.55
C ARG A 228 -0.10 2.36 19.92
N TRP A 229 0.51 3.49 20.22
CA TRP A 229 0.09 4.81 19.77
C TRP A 229 1.15 5.48 18.93
N LYS A 230 0.72 6.16 17.90
CA LYS A 230 1.56 7.01 17.09
C LYS A 230 0.79 8.25 16.67
N ALA A 231 1.36 9.40 16.96
CA ALA A 231 0.89 10.70 16.50
C ALA A 231 1.92 11.30 15.54
N GLU A 232 1.47 11.79 14.40
CA GLU A 232 2.31 12.31 13.33
C GLU A 232 1.76 13.61 12.78
N MET A 233 2.64 14.48 12.31
CA MET A 233 2.32 15.67 11.55
C MET A 233 3.25 15.77 10.33
N SER A 234 2.70 16.16 9.19
CA SER A 234 3.46 16.40 7.94
C SER A 234 3.24 17.82 7.44
N ALA A 235 4.31 18.42 6.93
CA ALA A 235 4.25 19.52 5.99
C ALA A 235 4.76 19.00 4.63
N PHE A 236 4.05 19.29 3.55
CA PHE A 236 4.35 18.73 2.23
C PHE A 236 3.79 19.57 1.09
N ASN A 237 4.27 19.31 -0.12
CA ASN A 237 3.66 19.84 -1.33
C ASN A 237 2.37 19.07 -1.62
N GLY A 238 1.21 19.72 -1.51
CA GLY A 238 -0.10 19.10 -1.73
C GLY A 238 -0.53 19.04 -3.19
N ARG A 239 0.25 19.65 -4.09
CA ARG A 239 -0.03 19.64 -5.52
C ARG A 239 0.08 18.22 -6.07
N GLU A 240 -0.88 17.83 -6.88
CA GLU A 240 -0.81 16.58 -7.62
C GLU A 240 0.28 16.65 -8.69
N PRO A 241 0.98 15.53 -8.99
CA PRO A 241 1.99 15.49 -10.05
C PRO A 241 1.45 15.90 -11.41
N ASP A 242 2.31 16.44 -12.28
CA ASP A 242 1.93 16.84 -13.63
C ASP A 242 1.98 15.68 -14.66
N ASP A 243 1.97 15.98 -15.94
CA ASP A 243 2.00 14.99 -17.04
C ASP A 243 3.34 14.25 -17.15
N SER A 244 4.45 14.84 -16.64
CA SER A 244 5.79 14.28 -16.71
C SER A 244 6.00 13.28 -15.57
N ARG A 245 5.80 12.00 -15.81
CA ARG A 245 5.91 10.93 -14.81
C ARG A 245 7.35 10.50 -14.50
N ILE A 246 8.36 11.21 -14.98
CA ILE A 246 9.78 10.78 -14.85
C ILE A 246 10.66 11.79 -14.11
N ASP A 247 10.14 12.92 -13.69
CA ASP A 247 10.83 13.95 -12.93
C ASP A 247 10.31 14.08 -11.49
N LEU A 248 10.62 15.18 -10.82
CA LEU A 248 10.24 15.45 -9.44
C LEU A 248 9.54 16.81 -9.40
N ASP A 249 8.24 16.83 -9.23
CA ASP A 249 7.40 18.04 -9.15
C ASP A 249 7.55 18.76 -7.82
N LEU A 250 8.79 19.15 -7.48
CA LEU A 250 9.07 19.81 -6.23
C LEU A 250 8.38 21.17 -6.15
N GLY A 251 7.72 21.43 -5.03
CA GLY A 251 6.99 22.66 -4.76
C GLY A 251 7.11 23.13 -3.31
N ALA A 252 6.33 24.14 -2.97
CA ALA A 252 6.26 24.65 -1.60
C ALA A 252 5.66 23.60 -0.66
N LEU A 253 6.14 23.54 0.59
CA LEU A 253 5.54 22.70 1.63
C LEU A 253 4.38 23.48 2.29
N ASP A 254 3.33 23.74 1.55
CA ASP A 254 2.19 24.58 1.93
C ASP A 254 1.00 23.80 2.48
N SER A 255 1.02 22.50 2.32
CA SER A 255 -0.02 21.60 2.78
C SER A 255 0.39 20.92 4.08
N VAL A 256 -0.60 20.63 4.92
CA VAL A 256 -0.39 20.02 6.23
C VAL A 256 -1.31 18.85 6.45
N ALA A 257 -0.80 17.82 7.13
CA ALA A 257 -1.59 16.67 7.56
C ALA A 257 -1.23 16.25 8.97
N GLY A 258 -2.17 15.56 9.64
CA GLY A 258 -1.93 14.91 10.91
C GLY A 258 -2.60 13.54 10.94
N ARG A 259 -1.91 12.54 11.53
CA ARG A 259 -2.41 11.17 11.65
C ARG A 259 -2.20 10.66 13.07
N LEU A 260 -3.25 10.07 13.63
CA LEU A 260 -3.20 9.30 14.86
C LEU A 260 -3.46 7.83 14.51
N SER A 261 -2.54 6.95 14.89
CA SER A 261 -2.64 5.51 14.72
C SER A 261 -2.68 4.80 16.07
N PHE A 262 -3.48 3.74 16.16
CA PHE A 262 -3.64 2.94 17.38
C PHE A 262 -3.66 1.44 17.06
N LEU A 263 -2.86 0.68 17.79
CA LEU A 263 -2.78 -0.79 17.73
C LEU A 263 -3.41 -1.39 19.00
N PRO A 264 -4.74 -1.58 19.06
CA PRO A 264 -5.38 -2.21 20.22
C PRO A 264 -4.91 -3.64 20.44
N THR A 265 -4.60 -4.33 19.37
CA THR A 265 -4.05 -5.70 19.35
C THR A 265 -2.99 -5.84 18.26
N ASP A 266 -2.28 -6.97 18.25
CA ASP A 266 -1.33 -7.28 17.17
C ASP A 266 -2.00 -7.57 15.82
N ARG A 267 -3.34 -7.69 15.80
CA ARG A 267 -4.14 -8.02 14.61
C ARG A 267 -4.91 -6.82 14.05
N LEU A 268 -4.99 -5.73 14.78
CA LEU A 268 -5.82 -4.58 14.41
C LEU A 268 -5.00 -3.29 14.47
N ALA A 269 -5.01 -2.55 13.37
CA ALA A 269 -4.51 -1.19 13.29
C ALA A 269 -5.66 -0.25 12.94
N LEU A 270 -5.85 0.78 13.74
CA LEU A 270 -6.81 1.85 13.54
C LEU A 270 -6.06 3.13 13.22
N GLN A 271 -6.63 3.97 12.37
CA GLN A 271 -6.09 5.28 12.06
C GLN A 271 -7.22 6.29 11.85
N VAL A 272 -6.96 7.53 12.23
CA VAL A 272 -7.69 8.73 11.83
C VAL A 272 -6.67 9.77 11.38
N SER A 273 -6.97 10.46 10.29
CA SER A 273 -6.13 11.55 9.81
C SER A 273 -6.95 12.68 9.20
N GLY A 274 -6.35 13.86 9.13
CA GLY A 274 -6.92 15.02 8.47
C GLY A 274 -5.82 15.84 7.81
N ALA A 275 -6.20 16.53 6.73
CA ALA A 275 -5.28 17.37 5.98
C ALA A 275 -5.97 18.62 5.44
N ARG A 276 -5.13 19.63 5.19
CA ARG A 276 -5.46 20.78 4.38
C ARG A 276 -4.48 20.83 3.20
N LEU A 277 -5.00 20.57 1.99
CA LEU A 277 -4.23 20.40 0.77
C LEU A 277 -4.35 21.66 -0.07
N HIS A 278 -3.25 22.37 -0.24
CA HIS A 278 -3.17 23.54 -1.11
C HIS A 278 -2.85 23.10 -2.53
N ASP A 279 -3.41 23.82 -3.50
CA ASP A 279 -3.14 23.64 -4.94
C ASP A 279 -3.30 22.20 -5.45
N ALA A 280 -4.06 21.37 -4.74
CA ALA A 280 -4.19 19.93 -5.04
C ALA A 280 -4.75 19.64 -6.45
N THR A 281 -5.36 20.61 -7.11
CA THR A 281 -5.99 20.46 -8.44
C THR A 281 -5.47 21.49 -9.46
N THR A 282 -4.29 22.08 -9.26
CA THR A 282 -3.77 23.16 -10.15
C THR A 282 -3.40 22.68 -11.54
N ASN A 283 -3.14 21.40 -11.74
CA ASN A 283 -2.82 20.83 -13.05
C ASN A 283 -4.08 20.54 -13.89
N PHE A 284 -5.28 20.80 -13.35
CA PHE A 284 -6.55 20.62 -14.04
C PHE A 284 -7.06 21.91 -14.67
N PRO A 285 -7.89 21.83 -15.71
CA PRO A 285 -8.65 22.96 -16.20
C PRO A 285 -9.64 23.53 -15.16
N PHE A 286 -9.87 22.82 -14.05
CA PHE A 286 -10.73 23.19 -12.93
C PHE A 286 -9.88 23.49 -11.70
N GLN A 287 -9.65 24.76 -11.40
CA GLN A 287 -8.83 25.15 -10.25
C GLN A 287 -9.63 25.13 -8.95
N SER A 288 -9.05 24.52 -7.93
CA SER A 288 -9.54 24.69 -6.57
C SER A 288 -9.36 26.15 -6.12
N GLN A 289 -10.42 26.77 -5.63
CA GLN A 289 -10.34 28.14 -5.09
C GLN A 289 -9.84 28.20 -3.65
N GLU A 290 -10.00 27.10 -2.94
CA GLU A 290 -9.61 26.97 -1.53
C GLU A 290 -8.92 25.64 -1.30
N PRO A 291 -8.09 25.53 -0.24
CA PRO A 291 -7.48 24.25 0.10
C PRO A 291 -8.52 23.17 0.36
N ILE A 292 -8.30 21.98 -0.23
CA ILE A 292 -9.16 20.82 0.03
C ILE A 292 -8.97 20.40 1.50
N THR A 293 -10.07 20.26 2.23
CA THR A 293 -10.04 19.68 3.57
C THR A 293 -10.39 18.20 3.47
N ARG A 294 -9.43 17.34 3.83
CA ARG A 294 -9.59 15.87 3.81
C ARG A 294 -9.63 15.31 5.22
N VAL A 295 -10.54 14.35 5.45
CA VAL A 295 -10.57 13.54 6.68
C VAL A 295 -10.65 12.08 6.29
N THR A 296 -9.86 11.21 6.94
CA THR A 296 -9.93 9.77 6.71
C THR A 296 -9.96 8.98 8.02
N VAL A 297 -10.61 7.83 7.98
CA VAL A 297 -10.54 6.83 9.04
C VAL A 297 -10.37 5.45 8.41
N SER A 298 -9.59 4.58 9.06
CA SER A 298 -9.45 3.20 8.59
C SER A 298 -9.18 2.20 9.71
N ALA A 299 -9.54 0.95 9.43
CA ALA A 299 -9.28 -0.21 10.25
C ALA A 299 -8.69 -1.32 9.38
N LEU A 300 -7.49 -1.79 9.73
CA LEU A 300 -6.83 -2.91 9.10
C LEU A 300 -6.83 -4.09 10.07
N TYR A 301 -7.47 -5.19 9.69
CA TYR A 301 -7.56 -6.39 10.53
C TYR A 301 -6.92 -7.58 9.82
N HIS A 302 -5.87 -8.16 10.43
CA HIS A 302 -5.08 -9.22 9.86
C HIS A 302 -5.02 -10.43 10.78
N VAL A 303 -5.23 -11.63 10.21
CA VAL A 303 -5.19 -12.90 10.93
C VAL A 303 -4.30 -13.88 10.19
N PRO A 304 -3.24 -14.42 10.81
CA PRO A 304 -2.49 -15.53 10.22
C PRO A 304 -3.40 -16.75 9.99
N VAL A 305 -3.29 -17.38 8.82
CA VAL A 305 -4.04 -18.59 8.44
C VAL A 305 -3.07 -19.72 8.18
N GLY A 306 -2.93 -20.62 9.14
CA GLY A 306 -1.87 -21.63 9.12
C GLY A 306 -0.47 -21.02 9.07
N ALA A 307 0.53 -21.79 8.67
CA ALA A 307 1.93 -21.35 8.67
C ALA A 307 2.26 -20.33 7.54
N ARG A 308 1.54 -20.37 6.43
CA ARG A 308 1.90 -19.62 5.19
C ARG A 308 0.78 -18.74 4.65
N GLY A 309 -0.35 -18.66 5.33
CA GLY A 309 -1.50 -17.88 4.90
C GLY A 309 -1.71 -16.64 5.75
N ILE A 310 -2.59 -15.78 5.27
CA ILE A 310 -3.10 -14.61 5.96
C ILE A 310 -4.52 -14.33 5.47
N TRP A 311 -5.39 -13.95 6.37
CA TRP A 311 -6.62 -13.22 6.08
C TRP A 311 -6.41 -11.77 6.47
N ALA A 312 -6.58 -10.87 5.52
CA ALA A 312 -6.42 -9.44 5.71
C ALA A 312 -7.66 -8.70 5.21
N THR A 313 -8.18 -7.80 6.01
CA THR A 313 -9.33 -6.96 5.68
C THR A 313 -9.03 -5.51 6.02
N THR A 314 -9.42 -4.61 5.14
CA THR A 314 -9.38 -3.15 5.36
C THR A 314 -10.77 -2.58 5.19
N LEU A 315 -11.21 -1.81 6.17
CA LEU A 315 -12.34 -0.90 6.07
C LEU A 315 -11.80 0.52 6.13
N ALA A 316 -12.17 1.37 5.17
CA ALA A 316 -11.74 2.75 5.14
C ALA A 316 -12.88 3.66 4.68
N TYR A 317 -12.86 4.88 5.20
CA TYR A 317 -13.74 5.97 4.81
C TYR A 317 -12.91 7.25 4.72
N GLY A 318 -13.19 8.06 3.72
CA GLY A 318 -12.60 9.38 3.57
C GLY A 318 -13.63 10.38 3.04
N SER A 319 -13.43 11.64 3.35
CA SER A 319 -14.21 12.75 2.81
C SER A 319 -13.32 13.92 2.43
N ASN A 320 -13.67 14.59 1.33
CA ASN A 320 -13.08 15.82 0.85
C ASN A 320 -14.15 16.90 0.85
N HIS A 321 -13.86 18.05 1.44
CA HIS A 321 -14.60 19.28 1.20
C HIS A 321 -13.80 20.11 0.20
N THR A 322 -14.43 20.41 -0.96
CA THR A 322 -13.81 21.12 -2.08
C THR A 322 -14.66 22.33 -2.48
N ARG A 323 -13.99 23.36 -2.95
CA ARG A 323 -14.64 24.50 -3.64
C ARG A 323 -13.89 24.78 -4.93
N GLU A 324 -14.48 24.40 -6.04
CA GLU A 324 -13.85 24.35 -7.36
C GLU A 324 -14.63 25.17 -8.37
N ILE A 325 -13.91 25.86 -9.27
CA ILE A 325 -14.52 26.48 -10.44
C ILE A 325 -14.73 25.39 -11.49
N VAL A 326 -15.94 25.17 -11.89
CA VAL A 326 -16.33 24.25 -12.96
C VAL A 326 -17.04 25.02 -14.08
N SER A 327 -17.24 24.40 -15.23
CA SER A 327 -17.78 25.08 -16.43
C SER A 327 -19.12 25.82 -16.23
N ALA A 328 -19.97 25.38 -15.27
CA ALA A 328 -21.26 26.03 -14.98
C ALA A 328 -21.25 26.86 -13.69
N GLY A 329 -20.10 27.16 -13.10
CA GLY A 329 -20.03 27.99 -11.89
C GLY A 329 -19.08 27.44 -10.84
N VAL A 330 -19.48 27.46 -9.58
CA VAL A 330 -18.68 26.97 -8.45
C VAL A 330 -19.34 25.70 -7.89
N LEU A 331 -18.58 24.63 -7.81
CA LEU A 331 -18.94 23.44 -7.05
C LEU A 331 -18.39 23.59 -5.62
N ASP A 332 -19.27 23.79 -4.66
CA ASP A 332 -18.95 23.78 -3.22
C ASP A 332 -19.59 22.54 -2.62
N ALA A 333 -18.79 21.52 -2.37
CA ALA A 333 -19.32 20.21 -2.00
C ALA A 333 -18.43 19.44 -1.03
N THR A 334 -19.06 18.65 -0.17
CA THR A 334 -18.40 17.60 0.58
C THR A 334 -18.72 16.26 -0.07
N THR A 335 -17.71 15.63 -0.63
CA THR A 335 -17.81 14.29 -1.21
C THR A 335 -17.15 13.26 -0.28
N ALA A 336 -17.56 12.00 -0.39
CA ALA A 336 -17.01 10.94 0.45
C ALA A 336 -16.88 9.63 -0.32
N GLY A 337 -15.91 8.81 0.10
CA GLY A 337 -15.70 7.46 -0.39
C GLY A 337 -15.56 6.46 0.75
N ALA A 338 -16.13 5.27 0.59
CA ALA A 338 -15.98 4.16 1.51
C ALA A 338 -15.51 2.90 0.78
N LEU A 339 -14.64 2.14 1.44
CA LEU A 339 -13.97 0.97 0.91
C LEU A 339 -14.04 -0.17 1.93
N LEU A 340 -14.44 -1.34 1.47
CA LEU A 340 -14.21 -2.62 2.15
C LEU A 340 -13.45 -3.54 1.21
N GLU A 341 -12.24 -3.92 1.57
CA GLU A 341 -11.47 -4.92 0.83
C GLU A 341 -10.99 -6.04 1.74
N SER A 342 -10.95 -7.24 1.21
CA SER A 342 -10.51 -8.43 1.95
C SER A 342 -9.79 -9.40 1.03
N SER A 343 -8.76 -10.05 1.56
CA SER A 343 -8.06 -11.14 0.88
C SER A 343 -7.75 -12.27 1.84
N VAL A 344 -7.83 -13.49 1.32
CA VAL A 344 -7.45 -14.71 2.06
C VAL A 344 -6.43 -15.47 1.24
N THR A 345 -5.22 -15.61 1.78
CA THR A 345 -4.18 -16.47 1.21
C THR A 345 -4.14 -17.79 1.97
N LEU A 346 -4.36 -18.89 1.27
CA LEU A 346 -4.34 -20.25 1.81
C LEU A 346 -3.07 -20.98 1.38
N SER A 347 -2.38 -21.59 2.36
CA SER A 347 -1.17 -22.39 2.16
C SER A 347 -0.04 -21.67 1.39
N GLY A 348 -0.10 -20.33 1.28
CA GLY A 348 0.81 -19.53 0.45
C GLY A 348 0.69 -19.80 -1.06
N ARG A 349 -0.40 -20.43 -1.50
CA ARG A 349 -0.59 -20.86 -2.90
C ARG A 349 -1.83 -20.30 -3.57
N HIS A 350 -2.85 -20.00 -2.81
CA HIS A 350 -4.15 -19.54 -3.33
C HIS A 350 -4.53 -18.26 -2.61
N THR A 351 -4.77 -17.19 -3.33
CA THR A 351 -5.35 -15.97 -2.79
C THR A 351 -6.68 -15.70 -3.46
N VAL A 352 -7.73 -15.61 -2.68
CA VAL A 352 -9.01 -15.05 -3.09
C VAL A 352 -9.10 -13.66 -2.51
N PHE A 353 -9.54 -12.69 -3.29
CA PHE A 353 -9.71 -11.32 -2.84
C PHE A 353 -10.99 -10.69 -3.38
N GLY A 354 -11.47 -9.67 -2.70
CA GLY A 354 -12.60 -8.87 -3.13
C GLY A 354 -12.53 -7.46 -2.59
N ARG A 355 -13.23 -6.54 -3.26
CA ARG A 355 -13.35 -5.14 -2.88
C ARG A 355 -14.74 -4.63 -3.22
N GLY A 356 -15.37 -3.94 -2.28
CA GLY A 356 -16.59 -3.16 -2.47
C GLY A 356 -16.30 -1.70 -2.17
N GLU A 357 -16.78 -0.81 -3.04
CA GLU A 357 -16.54 0.62 -2.95
C GLU A 357 -17.81 1.40 -3.26
N VAL A 358 -17.97 2.53 -2.62
CA VAL A 358 -19.00 3.52 -2.92
C VAL A 358 -18.43 4.92 -2.70
N GLY A 359 -18.78 5.87 -3.57
CA GLY A 359 -18.32 7.24 -3.41
C GLY A 359 -19.19 8.25 -4.15
N GLY A 360 -19.08 9.51 -3.73
CA GLY A 360 -19.70 10.66 -4.38
C GLY A 360 -18.74 11.30 -5.37
N MET A 361 -18.87 10.98 -6.65
CA MET A 361 -17.98 11.44 -7.72
C MET A 361 -18.49 12.73 -8.35
N PRO A 362 -17.73 13.86 -8.33
CA PRO A 362 -18.06 15.06 -9.08
C PRO A 362 -18.19 14.78 -10.59
N ALA A 363 -19.15 15.40 -11.23
CA ALA A 363 -19.46 15.16 -12.65
C ALA A 363 -18.28 15.47 -13.58
N HIS A 364 -17.50 16.51 -13.28
CA HIS A 364 -16.35 16.90 -14.08
C HIS A 364 -15.22 15.85 -14.02
N HIS A 365 -15.06 15.11 -12.91
CA HIS A 365 -14.12 13.99 -12.84
C HIS A 365 -14.51 12.82 -13.76
N LEU A 366 -15.77 12.73 -14.17
CA LEU A 366 -16.29 11.73 -15.10
C LEU A 366 -16.47 12.29 -16.52
N HIS A 367 -15.94 13.50 -16.79
CA HIS A 367 -16.16 14.25 -18.04
C HIS A 367 -17.64 14.40 -18.41
N ALA A 368 -18.52 14.39 -17.41
CA ALA A 368 -19.96 14.59 -17.59
C ALA A 368 -20.29 16.10 -17.48
N HIS A 369 -19.68 16.90 -18.37
CA HIS A 369 -19.70 18.37 -18.32
C HIS A 369 -21.09 18.98 -18.39
N GLU A 370 -22.07 18.27 -18.98
CA GLU A 370 -23.49 18.65 -18.98
C GLU A 370 -24.12 18.71 -17.58
N TYR A 371 -23.48 18.06 -16.58
CA TYR A 371 -23.90 18.03 -15.17
C TYR A 371 -22.90 18.73 -14.24
N SER A 372 -22.17 19.71 -14.70
CA SER A 372 -20.90 20.18 -14.13
C SER A 372 -20.87 20.45 -12.61
N THR A 373 -21.99 20.86 -11.99
CA THR A 373 -22.09 21.08 -10.54
C THR A 373 -22.67 19.88 -9.77
N SER A 374 -22.92 18.76 -10.45
CA SER A 374 -23.52 17.58 -9.83
C SER A 374 -22.47 16.66 -9.21
N VAL A 375 -22.88 15.92 -8.18
CA VAL A 375 -22.10 14.83 -7.58
C VAL A 375 -22.91 13.54 -7.74
N PHE A 376 -22.33 12.54 -8.37
CA PHE A 376 -22.97 11.25 -8.62
C PHE A 376 -22.54 10.21 -7.61
N THR A 377 -23.51 9.48 -7.04
CA THR A 377 -23.17 8.28 -6.28
C THR A 377 -22.83 7.15 -7.23
N VAL A 378 -21.62 6.64 -7.11
CA VAL A 378 -21.10 5.51 -7.88
C VAL A 378 -20.60 4.41 -6.93
N GLY A 379 -20.58 3.18 -7.42
CA GLY A 379 -20.05 2.04 -6.67
C GLY A 379 -19.27 1.10 -7.55
N LYS A 380 -18.44 0.24 -6.93
CA LYS A 380 -17.72 -0.82 -7.64
C LYS A 380 -17.60 -2.05 -6.75
N VAL A 381 -17.90 -3.20 -7.30
CA VAL A 381 -17.67 -4.49 -6.65
C VAL A 381 -16.69 -5.29 -7.50
N GLN A 382 -15.70 -5.88 -6.87
CA GLN A 382 -14.65 -6.63 -7.52
C GLN A 382 -14.37 -7.92 -6.76
N VAL A 383 -14.12 -9.01 -7.50
CA VAL A 383 -13.65 -10.30 -6.97
C VAL A 383 -12.54 -10.82 -7.86
N GLY A 384 -11.56 -11.46 -7.25
CA GLY A 384 -10.44 -12.02 -7.98
C GLY A 384 -9.79 -13.20 -7.28
N TYR A 385 -8.92 -13.85 -8.03
CA TYR A 385 -8.18 -15.02 -7.57
C TYR A 385 -6.76 -15.02 -8.15
N VAL A 386 -5.81 -15.47 -7.33
CA VAL A 386 -4.42 -15.69 -7.73
C VAL A 386 -3.98 -17.10 -7.35
N ARG A 387 -3.39 -17.80 -8.29
CA ARG A 387 -2.61 -19.01 -8.09
C ARG A 387 -1.13 -18.63 -8.00
N HIS A 388 -0.56 -18.69 -6.81
CA HIS A 388 0.88 -18.53 -6.60
C HIS A 388 1.61 -19.83 -6.95
N LEU A 389 2.69 -19.70 -7.67
CA LEU A 389 3.55 -20.80 -8.08
C LEU A 389 4.67 -21.00 -7.04
N ARG A 390 5.59 -21.90 -7.31
CA ARG A 390 6.72 -22.15 -6.41
C ARG A 390 7.66 -20.95 -6.39
N ALA A 391 8.01 -20.49 -5.19
CA ALA A 391 9.01 -19.44 -5.02
C ALA A 391 10.37 -19.88 -5.55
N THR A 392 11.05 -18.98 -6.25
CA THR A 392 12.40 -19.19 -6.80
C THR A 392 13.23 -17.95 -6.51
N LYS A 393 14.40 -18.14 -5.86
CA LYS A 393 15.35 -17.05 -5.54
C LYS A 393 14.70 -15.82 -4.85
N GLY A 394 13.75 -16.05 -3.94
CA GLY A 394 13.08 -14.96 -3.20
C GLY A 394 11.94 -14.28 -3.95
N VAL A 395 11.54 -14.78 -5.13
CA VAL A 395 10.40 -14.28 -5.92
C VAL A 395 9.33 -15.36 -6.04
N VAL A 396 8.07 -14.97 -5.92
CA VAL A 396 6.89 -15.82 -6.10
C VAL A 396 6.17 -15.40 -7.38
N PRO A 397 6.24 -16.21 -8.44
CA PRO A 397 5.40 -16.02 -9.61
C PRO A 397 3.95 -16.41 -9.32
N GLY A 398 3.01 -15.85 -10.08
CA GLY A 398 1.61 -16.26 -10.00
C GLY A 398 0.80 -15.84 -11.23
N ILE A 399 -0.34 -16.46 -11.36
CA ILE A 399 -1.32 -16.16 -12.42
C ILE A 399 -2.65 -15.87 -11.74
N GLY A 400 -3.31 -14.81 -12.15
CA GLY A 400 -4.56 -14.40 -11.55
C GLY A 400 -5.50 -13.72 -12.53
N GLY A 401 -6.65 -13.40 -12.01
CA GLY A 401 -7.65 -12.60 -12.71
C GLY A 401 -8.66 -12.00 -11.75
N THR A 402 -9.37 -11.00 -12.24
CA THR A 402 -10.42 -10.31 -11.50
C THR A 402 -11.54 -9.89 -12.41
N VAL A 403 -12.75 -9.94 -11.90
CA VAL A 403 -13.96 -9.40 -12.51
C VAL A 403 -14.47 -8.28 -11.63
N SER A 404 -14.88 -7.17 -12.21
CA SER A 404 -15.53 -6.08 -11.50
C SER A 404 -16.80 -5.62 -12.19
N VAL A 405 -17.69 -5.05 -11.40
CA VAL A 405 -18.92 -4.39 -11.85
C VAL A 405 -18.96 -3.01 -11.23
N SER A 406 -18.96 -1.98 -12.07
CA SER A 406 -19.18 -0.59 -11.70
C SER A 406 -20.66 -0.29 -11.71
N LEU A 407 -21.16 0.28 -10.62
CA LEU A 407 -22.58 0.65 -10.42
C LEU A 407 -22.73 2.17 -10.61
N LEU A 408 -23.63 2.57 -11.47
CA LEU A 408 -23.77 3.93 -11.95
C LEU A 408 -25.15 4.49 -11.61
N SER A 409 -25.20 5.80 -11.38
CA SER A 409 -26.46 6.50 -11.31
C SER A 409 -27.20 6.46 -12.65
N PRO A 410 -28.53 6.63 -12.68
CA PRO A 410 -29.31 6.59 -13.93
C PRO A 410 -28.81 7.56 -14.99
N GLU A 411 -28.35 8.74 -14.58
CA GLU A 411 -27.88 9.84 -15.45
C GLU A 411 -26.60 9.45 -16.19
N LEU A 412 -25.73 8.67 -15.55
CA LEU A 412 -24.48 8.19 -16.15
C LEU A 412 -24.66 6.94 -17.03
N ALA A 413 -25.77 6.22 -16.88
CA ALA A 413 -26.01 4.96 -17.60
C ALA A 413 -25.89 5.06 -19.15
N PRO A 414 -26.28 6.16 -19.82
CA PRO A 414 -26.12 6.31 -21.26
C PRO A 414 -24.65 6.36 -21.73
N ARG A 415 -23.73 6.80 -20.85
CA ARG A 415 -22.29 6.93 -21.15
C ARG A 415 -21.56 5.58 -21.08
N TYR A 416 -22.14 4.63 -20.38
CA TYR A 416 -21.60 3.27 -20.17
C TYR A 416 -22.55 2.23 -20.79
N SER A 417 -22.34 0.96 -20.52
CA SER A 417 -23.21 -0.12 -21.03
C SER A 417 -24.54 -0.27 -20.25
N GLY A 418 -24.97 0.75 -19.54
CA GLY A 418 -26.12 0.75 -18.66
C GLY A 418 -25.72 1.10 -17.24
N ARG A 419 -26.59 0.78 -16.27
CA ARG A 419 -26.34 1.08 -14.83
C ARG A 419 -25.31 0.15 -14.17
N ALA A 420 -24.84 -0.86 -14.89
CA ALA A 420 -23.83 -1.81 -14.43
C ALA A 420 -22.83 -2.07 -15.55
N ALA A 421 -21.61 -1.54 -15.42
CA ALA A 421 -20.55 -1.71 -16.38
C ALA A 421 -19.53 -2.73 -15.84
N SER A 422 -19.28 -3.81 -16.58
CA SER A 422 -18.36 -4.87 -16.15
C SER A 422 -16.96 -4.66 -16.72
N SER A 423 -15.94 -5.15 -16.01
CA SER A 423 -14.55 -5.20 -16.47
C SER A 423 -13.94 -6.54 -16.12
N LEU A 424 -12.99 -6.99 -16.93
CA LEU A 424 -12.22 -8.21 -16.73
C LEU A 424 -10.73 -7.88 -16.80
N ALA A 425 -9.95 -8.43 -15.87
CA ALA A 425 -8.50 -8.44 -15.94
C ALA A 425 -7.95 -9.86 -15.78
N VAL A 426 -6.95 -10.20 -16.56
CA VAL A 426 -6.10 -11.38 -16.37
C VAL A 426 -4.68 -10.90 -16.24
N PHE A 427 -3.92 -11.50 -15.32
CA PHE A 427 -2.56 -11.06 -15.09
C PHE A 427 -1.63 -12.19 -14.68
N PHE A 428 -0.38 -12.02 -15.03
CA PHE A 428 0.76 -12.69 -14.45
C PHE A 428 1.43 -11.75 -13.47
N HIS A 429 1.88 -12.26 -12.32
CA HIS A 429 2.61 -11.43 -11.37
C HIS A 429 3.89 -12.07 -10.87
N LEU A 430 4.85 -11.23 -10.53
CA LEU A 430 6.02 -11.53 -9.74
C LEU A 430 5.98 -10.66 -8.49
N GLN A 431 6.11 -11.26 -7.32
CA GLN A 431 6.23 -10.50 -6.06
C GLN A 431 7.33 -11.08 -5.19
N ALA A 432 7.86 -10.27 -4.29
CA ALA A 432 8.81 -10.74 -3.31
C ALA A 432 8.19 -11.82 -2.42
N ALA A 433 8.95 -12.86 -2.12
CA ALA A 433 8.51 -13.92 -1.22
C ALA A 433 8.32 -13.39 0.20
N ARG A 434 7.42 -14.05 0.96
CA ARG A 434 7.30 -13.80 2.39
C ARG A 434 8.64 -14.11 3.06
N HIS A 435 9.17 -13.16 3.83
CA HIS A 435 10.35 -13.37 4.63
C HIS A 435 10.06 -14.40 5.73
N GLN A 436 10.84 -15.47 5.79
CA GLN A 436 10.81 -16.41 6.92
C GLN A 436 11.78 -15.86 7.97
N MET A 437 11.23 -15.44 9.10
CA MET A 437 12.03 -15.13 10.29
C MET A 437 12.47 -16.42 10.98
#